data_d66061f26c326d6f4674b8df0be5b644
#
_entry.id   d66061f26c326d6f4674b8df0be5b644
#
_cell.length_a   1.000
_cell.length_b   1.000
_cell.length_c   1.000
_cell.angle_alpha   90.00
_cell.angle_beta   90.00
_cell.angle_gamma   90.00
#
_symmetry.space_group_name_H-M   'P 1'
#
loop_
_entity.id
_entity.type
_entity.pdbx_description
1 polymer ?
#
loop_
_entity_poly.entity_id
_entity_poly.type
_entity_poly.pdbx_seq_one_letter_code
_entity_poly.pdbx_strand_id
1 'polypeptide(L)'
;IITADRLCDAEEASKLRKQLDKQTEKLDSTITILANKLQRKLLSKQNRWWEFDLEEGILDSGKLARIITTPESSLSYKKEKDTEFKDTVVSLLIDNSGSMRGRPITIAAISADILARTLERCGIKVEVLGFTTKTWKGGKARDTWIKENKPKLPGRLNELLHIIYKNADAPVRRTKTVSYTHLR
;
A
#
# COMPACT_ATOMS: atom_id res chain seq x y z
N ILE A 1 -3.85 0.43 -18.61
CA ILE A 1 -3.34 0.98 -17.34
C ILE A 1 -2.90 2.41 -17.61
N ILE A 2 -3.28 3.35 -16.74
CA ILE A 2 -2.93 4.76 -16.85
C ILE A 2 -2.47 5.25 -15.47
N THR A 3 -1.45 6.09 -15.42
CA THR A 3 -1.07 6.79 -14.19
C THR A 3 -2.02 7.98 -13.98
N ALA A 4 -2.39 8.25 -12.75
CA ALA A 4 -3.34 9.30 -12.40
C ALA A 4 -2.89 10.70 -12.84
N ASP A 5 -1.57 10.95 -12.92
CA ASP A 5 -1.00 12.22 -13.40
C ASP A 5 -1.39 12.58 -14.84
N ARG A 6 -1.78 11.58 -15.65
CA ARG A 6 -2.22 11.80 -17.03
C ARG A 6 -3.69 12.15 -17.18
N LEU A 7 -4.42 12.14 -16.09
CA LEU A 7 -5.87 12.22 -16.10
C LEU A 7 -6.39 13.58 -15.63
N CYS A 8 -5.54 14.39 -15.00
CA CYS A 8 -5.89 15.76 -14.59
C CYS A 8 -4.68 16.69 -14.69
N ASP A 9 -4.95 17.98 -14.78
CA ASP A 9 -3.92 19.00 -14.78
C ASP A 9 -3.28 19.15 -13.40
N ALA A 10 -1.99 19.52 -13.37
CA ALA A 10 -1.22 19.64 -12.14
C ALA A 10 -1.81 20.66 -11.15
N GLU A 11 -2.45 21.72 -11.66
CA GLU A 11 -3.11 22.73 -10.83
C GLU A 11 -4.39 22.19 -10.18
N GLU A 12 -5.20 21.45 -10.93
CA GLU A 12 -6.43 20.82 -10.44
C GLU A 12 -6.09 19.77 -9.38
N ALA A 13 -5.10 18.90 -9.65
CA ALA A 13 -4.59 17.94 -8.70
C ALA A 13 -4.13 18.58 -7.38
N SER A 14 -3.42 19.73 -7.47
CA SER A 14 -2.96 20.48 -6.30
C SER A 14 -4.13 21.07 -5.48
N LYS A 15 -5.17 21.60 -6.14
CA LYS A 15 -6.37 22.12 -5.47
C LYS A 15 -7.11 21.01 -4.73
N LEU A 16 -7.33 19.89 -5.40
CA LEU A 16 -8.02 18.73 -4.82
C LEU A 16 -7.22 18.13 -3.65
N ARG A 17 -5.89 18.09 -3.77
CA ARG A 17 -5.03 17.63 -2.67
C ARG A 17 -5.15 18.53 -1.45
N LYS A 18 -5.10 19.85 -1.62
CA LYS A 18 -5.29 20.81 -0.52
C LYS A 18 -6.65 20.66 0.15
N GLN A 19 -7.70 20.39 -0.63
CA GLN A 19 -9.04 20.15 -0.10
C GLN A 19 -9.10 18.86 0.73
N LEU A 20 -8.48 17.78 0.28
CA LEU A 20 -8.37 16.54 1.03
C LEU A 20 -7.56 16.73 2.33
N ASP A 21 -6.41 17.38 2.25
CA ASP A 21 -5.55 17.65 3.40
C ASP A 21 -6.30 18.45 4.47
N LYS A 22 -7.10 19.46 4.07
CA LYS A 22 -7.96 20.20 5.00
C LYS A 22 -9.03 19.34 5.68
N GLN A 23 -9.56 18.36 4.96
CA GLN A 23 -10.55 17.42 5.52
C GLN A 23 -9.91 16.39 6.46
N THR A 24 -8.68 15.99 6.18
CA THR A 24 -7.94 14.99 6.97
C THR A 24 -7.15 15.59 8.13
N GLU A 25 -6.92 16.91 8.15
CA GLU A 25 -6.15 17.61 9.21
C GLU A 25 -6.69 17.29 10.62
N LYS A 26 -8.00 17.28 10.79
CA LYS A 26 -8.65 16.95 12.08
C LYS A 26 -8.47 15.49 12.50
N LEU A 27 -8.02 14.62 11.59
CA LEU A 27 -7.88 13.19 11.81
C LEU A 27 -6.42 12.76 12.08
N ASP A 28 -5.46 13.68 12.08
CA ASP A 28 -4.04 13.37 12.27
C ASP A 28 -3.74 12.72 13.64
N SER A 29 -4.46 13.13 14.69
CA SER A 29 -4.37 12.49 16.00
C SER A 29 -4.87 11.03 15.95
N THR A 30 -5.97 10.80 15.26
CA THR A 30 -6.54 9.45 15.06
C THR A 30 -5.59 8.57 14.26
N ILE A 31 -4.97 9.11 13.19
CA ILE A 31 -3.96 8.41 12.39
C ILE A 31 -2.78 7.98 13.28
N THR A 32 -2.32 8.86 14.16
CA THR A 32 -1.21 8.55 15.07
C THR A 32 -1.58 7.43 16.05
N ILE A 33 -2.78 7.47 16.62
CA ILE A 33 -3.27 6.42 17.54
C ILE A 33 -3.39 5.08 16.81
N LEU A 34 -3.96 5.08 15.59
CA LEU A 34 -4.10 3.88 14.78
C LEU A 34 -2.74 3.30 14.36
N ALA A 35 -1.80 4.15 13.94
CA ALA A 35 -0.45 3.73 13.59
C ALA A 35 0.25 3.06 14.78
N ASN A 36 0.21 3.67 15.97
CA ASN A 36 0.81 3.10 17.17
C ASN A 36 0.16 1.76 17.57
N LYS A 37 -1.16 1.65 17.45
CA LYS A 37 -1.88 0.40 17.75
C LYS A 37 -1.53 -0.70 16.75
N LEU A 38 -1.46 -0.37 15.47
CA LEU A 38 -1.08 -1.29 14.41
C LEU A 38 0.37 -1.74 14.58
N GLN A 39 1.29 -0.80 14.80
CA GLN A 39 2.70 -1.09 15.01
C GLN A 39 2.91 -2.04 16.18
N ARG A 40 2.24 -1.83 17.33
CA ARG A 40 2.31 -2.75 18.47
C ARG A 40 1.84 -4.16 18.11
N LYS A 41 0.73 -4.28 17.35
CA LYS A 41 0.23 -5.58 16.88
C LYS A 41 1.18 -6.27 15.92
N LEU A 42 1.83 -5.52 15.04
CA LEU A 42 2.81 -6.06 14.11
C LEU A 42 4.07 -6.52 14.86
N LEU A 43 4.60 -5.68 15.75
CA LEU A 43 5.75 -6.03 16.59
C LEU A 43 5.48 -7.27 17.46
N SER A 44 4.27 -7.43 17.99
CA SER A 44 3.92 -8.61 18.80
C SER A 44 3.87 -9.91 18.00
N LYS A 45 3.78 -9.85 16.68
CA LYS A 45 3.78 -11.01 15.77
C LYS A 45 5.15 -11.24 15.09
N GLN A 46 6.13 -10.37 15.36
CA GLN A 46 7.48 -10.58 14.85
C GLN A 46 8.10 -11.80 15.52
N ASN A 47 8.55 -12.75 14.70
CA ASN A 47 9.34 -13.85 15.18
C ASN A 47 10.74 -13.31 15.48
N ARG A 48 11.07 -13.17 16.75
CA ARG A 48 12.41 -12.90 17.20
C ARG A 48 13.24 -14.16 16.99
N TRP A 49 14.37 -14.03 16.37
CA TRP A 49 15.30 -15.14 16.22
C TRP A 49 16.66 -14.74 16.73
N TRP A 50 17.44 -15.74 17.10
CA TRP A 50 18.79 -15.54 17.61
C TRP A 50 19.81 -15.74 16.49
N GLU A 51 20.68 -14.76 16.32
CA GLU A 51 21.89 -14.90 15.53
C GLU A 51 22.97 -15.41 16.45
N PHE A 52 23.56 -16.56 16.11
CA PHE A 52 24.56 -17.25 16.90
C PHE A 52 25.96 -17.08 16.30
N ASP A 53 26.99 -17.55 17.04
CA ASP A 53 28.37 -17.54 16.57
C ASP A 53 28.88 -16.11 16.30
N LEU A 54 28.64 -15.20 17.24
CA LEU A 54 29.13 -13.84 17.21
C LEU A 54 30.30 -13.64 18.16
N GLU A 55 31.12 -12.62 17.89
CA GLU A 55 32.23 -12.18 18.74
C GLU A 55 31.75 -11.33 19.91
N GLU A 56 30.60 -10.67 19.78
CA GLU A 56 30.01 -9.77 20.77
C GLU A 56 28.51 -10.01 20.95
N GLY A 57 28.00 -9.82 22.17
CA GLY A 57 26.58 -9.95 22.45
C GLY A 57 26.27 -10.57 23.80
N ILE A 58 25.21 -11.35 23.88
CA ILE A 58 24.81 -12.13 25.05
C ILE A 58 25.51 -13.49 24.97
N LEU A 59 26.15 -13.92 26.05
CA LEU A 59 26.83 -15.21 26.11
C LEU A 59 25.81 -16.36 25.87
N ASP A 60 26.17 -17.26 24.93
CA ASP A 60 25.35 -18.46 24.68
C ASP A 60 25.76 -19.58 25.62
N SER A 61 24.95 -19.85 26.62
CA SER A 61 25.20 -20.90 27.61
C SER A 61 25.38 -22.31 27.00
N GLY A 62 24.71 -22.55 25.85
CA GLY A 62 24.85 -23.82 25.13
C GLY A 62 26.24 -24.04 24.48
N LYS A 63 27.02 -22.97 24.31
CA LYS A 63 28.30 -23.00 23.60
C LYS A 63 29.51 -22.72 24.51
N LEU A 64 29.31 -22.66 25.82
CA LEU A 64 30.37 -22.40 26.80
C LEU A 64 31.51 -23.43 26.74
N ALA A 65 31.23 -24.68 26.40
CA ALA A 65 32.25 -25.73 26.24
C ALA A 65 33.27 -25.37 25.14
N ARG A 66 32.92 -24.60 24.14
CA ARG A 66 33.81 -24.15 23.05
C ARG A 66 34.92 -23.22 23.57
N ILE A 67 34.62 -22.40 24.57
CA ILE A 67 35.62 -21.49 25.17
C ILE A 67 36.79 -22.26 25.75
N ILE A 68 36.52 -23.47 26.28
CA ILE A 68 37.54 -24.32 26.89
C ILE A 68 38.28 -25.17 25.84
N THR A 69 37.53 -25.67 24.84
CA THR A 69 38.09 -26.58 23.83
C THR A 69 38.77 -25.85 22.67
N THR A 70 38.36 -24.66 22.33
CA THR A 70 38.89 -23.85 21.23
C THR A 70 38.99 -22.38 21.63
N PRO A 71 39.97 -22.01 22.47
CA PRO A 71 40.09 -20.64 22.98
C PRO A 71 40.40 -19.60 21.91
N GLU A 72 40.92 -20.02 20.75
CA GLU A 72 41.21 -19.14 19.61
C GLU A 72 39.96 -18.71 18.84
N SER A 73 38.81 -19.37 19.05
CA SER A 73 37.53 -19.06 18.39
C SER A 73 36.55 -18.55 19.44
N SER A 74 36.47 -17.22 19.61
CA SER A 74 35.62 -16.57 20.61
C SER A 74 34.13 -16.47 20.19
N LEU A 75 33.68 -17.25 19.19
CA LEU A 75 32.34 -17.24 18.64
C LEU A 75 31.32 -17.90 19.59
N SER A 76 31.15 -17.34 20.79
CA SER A 76 30.32 -17.90 21.86
C SER A 76 29.15 -16.96 22.25
N TYR A 77 28.96 -15.92 21.49
CA TYR A 77 27.88 -14.95 21.74
C TYR A 77 26.73 -15.09 20.77
N LYS A 78 25.57 -14.67 21.22
CA LYS A 78 24.34 -14.57 20.43
C LYS A 78 23.71 -13.20 20.57
N LYS A 79 23.02 -12.75 19.54
CA LYS A 79 22.31 -11.47 19.51
C LYS A 79 20.88 -11.71 19.07
N GLU A 80 19.94 -11.06 19.74
CA GLU A 80 18.55 -11.06 19.30
C GLU A 80 18.43 -10.18 18.04
N LYS A 81 17.91 -10.76 16.97
CA LYS A 81 17.69 -10.07 15.69
C LYS A 81 16.20 -9.89 15.47
N ASP A 82 15.79 -8.64 15.39
CA ASP A 82 14.43 -8.31 15.01
C ASP A 82 14.29 -8.45 13.49
N THR A 83 13.30 -9.22 13.06
CA THR A 83 12.96 -9.29 11.63
C THR A 83 12.29 -7.99 11.23
N GLU A 84 12.91 -7.19 10.38
CA GLU A 84 12.30 -5.99 9.86
C GLU A 84 11.09 -6.36 8.98
N PHE A 85 9.92 -5.81 9.31
CA PHE A 85 8.64 -6.05 8.60
C PHE A 85 8.56 -5.35 7.23
N LYS A 86 9.69 -5.21 6.53
CA LYS A 86 9.80 -4.42 5.30
C LYS A 86 9.34 -5.14 4.03
N ASP A 87 9.02 -6.41 4.10
CA ASP A 87 8.72 -7.24 2.91
C ASP A 87 7.24 -7.28 2.55
N THR A 88 6.39 -6.53 3.29
CA THR A 88 4.95 -6.52 3.05
C THR A 88 4.55 -5.30 2.23
N VAL A 89 3.82 -5.52 1.15
CA VAL A 89 3.17 -4.48 0.36
C VAL A 89 1.66 -4.61 0.52
N VAL A 90 1.01 -3.51 0.85
CA VAL A 90 -0.45 -3.44 0.95
C VAL A 90 -1.02 -2.69 -0.25
N SER A 91 -1.87 -3.36 -1.03
CA SER A 91 -2.56 -2.77 -2.17
C SER A 91 -3.95 -2.28 -1.75
N LEU A 92 -4.20 -0.98 -1.87
CA LEU A 92 -5.51 -0.39 -1.68
C LEU A 92 -6.19 -0.24 -3.04
N LEU A 93 -7.25 -0.99 -3.27
CA LEU A 93 -7.98 -0.98 -4.52
C LEU A 93 -9.28 -0.18 -4.37
N ILE A 94 -9.41 0.91 -5.12
CA ILE A 94 -10.54 1.84 -5.05
C ILE A 94 -11.43 1.63 -6.28
N ASP A 95 -12.73 1.47 -6.04
CA ASP A 95 -13.72 1.49 -7.09
C ASP A 95 -13.99 2.94 -7.52
N ASN A 96 -13.69 3.24 -8.79
CA ASN A 96 -13.92 4.53 -9.44
C ASN A 96 -15.10 4.46 -10.43
N SER A 97 -16.01 3.52 -10.26
CA SER A 97 -17.20 3.41 -11.12
C SER A 97 -18.12 4.63 -10.97
N GLY A 98 -18.96 4.85 -11.97
CA GLY A 98 -19.91 5.98 -12.00
C GLY A 98 -20.87 6.02 -10.79
N SER A 99 -21.16 4.87 -10.18
CA SER A 99 -22.00 4.77 -8.97
C SER A 99 -21.34 5.36 -7.72
N MET A 100 -20.00 5.43 -7.70
CA MET A 100 -19.22 6.00 -6.60
C MET A 100 -19.15 7.52 -6.64
N ARG A 101 -19.70 8.14 -7.69
CA ARG A 101 -19.65 9.60 -7.88
C ARG A 101 -20.26 10.36 -6.69
N GLY A 102 -19.61 11.44 -6.27
CA GLY A 102 -20.02 12.30 -5.16
C GLY A 102 -19.48 11.85 -3.80
N ARG A 103 -20.36 11.73 -2.81
CA ARG A 103 -19.97 11.43 -1.42
C ARG A 103 -19.23 10.09 -1.21
N PRO A 104 -19.61 8.97 -1.86
CA PRO A 104 -18.93 7.70 -1.64
C PRO A 104 -17.45 7.71 -2.01
N ILE A 105 -17.10 8.29 -3.16
CA ILE A 105 -15.69 8.35 -3.58
C ILE A 105 -14.86 9.26 -2.70
N THR A 106 -15.50 10.35 -2.18
CA THR A 106 -14.84 11.25 -1.23
C THR A 106 -14.45 10.51 0.05
N ILE A 107 -15.36 9.73 0.59
CA ILE A 107 -15.11 8.91 1.79
C ILE A 107 -14.04 7.86 1.49
N ALA A 108 -14.11 7.19 0.33
CA ALA A 108 -13.11 6.22 -0.08
C ALA A 108 -11.70 6.84 -0.18
N ALA A 109 -11.60 8.04 -0.78
CA ALA A 109 -10.33 8.76 -0.89
C ALA A 109 -9.74 9.16 0.48
N ILE A 110 -10.58 9.69 1.39
CA ILE A 110 -10.18 10.03 2.75
C ILE A 110 -9.70 8.77 3.50
N SER A 111 -10.46 7.69 3.40
CA SER A 111 -10.12 6.42 4.06
C SER A 111 -8.81 5.84 3.51
N ALA A 112 -8.61 5.88 2.19
CA ALA A 112 -7.38 5.43 1.56
C ALA A 112 -6.16 6.28 1.98
N ASP A 113 -6.31 7.61 2.06
CA ASP A 113 -5.24 8.51 2.51
C ASP A 113 -4.87 8.24 3.99
N ILE A 114 -5.87 8.07 4.87
CA ILE A 114 -5.66 7.72 6.27
C ILE A 114 -4.93 6.39 6.41
N LEU A 115 -5.39 5.35 5.69
CA LEU A 115 -4.78 4.03 5.72
C LEU A 115 -3.36 4.06 5.17
N ALA A 116 -3.14 4.73 4.03
CA ALA A 116 -1.82 4.84 3.42
C ALA A 116 -0.82 5.54 4.36
N ARG A 117 -1.20 6.66 4.97
CA ARG A 117 -0.36 7.35 5.97
C ARG A 117 -0.10 6.50 7.21
N THR A 118 -1.10 5.78 7.68
CA THR A 118 -0.98 4.90 8.86
C THR A 118 0.00 3.76 8.60
N LEU A 119 -0.15 3.06 7.47
CA LEU A 119 0.70 1.95 7.08
C LEU A 119 2.15 2.40 6.79
N GLU A 120 2.31 3.53 6.10
CA GLU A 120 3.63 4.09 5.82
C GLU A 120 4.39 4.48 7.11
N ARG A 121 3.70 5.02 8.13
CA ARG A 121 4.29 5.25 9.46
C ARG A 121 4.73 3.96 10.15
N CYS A 122 4.10 2.83 9.84
CA CYS A 122 4.50 1.51 10.34
C CYS A 122 5.63 0.87 9.52
N GLY A 123 6.17 1.57 8.49
CA GLY A 123 7.22 1.04 7.62
C GLY A 123 6.73 0.06 6.57
N ILE A 124 5.41 -0.05 6.34
CA ILE A 124 4.81 -0.92 5.34
C ILE A 124 4.69 -0.17 4.02
N LYS A 125 5.09 -0.81 2.92
CA LYS A 125 4.90 -0.26 1.58
C LYS A 125 3.43 -0.32 1.20
N VAL A 126 2.91 0.79 0.64
CA VAL A 126 1.50 0.90 0.26
C VAL A 126 1.40 1.36 -1.17
N GLU A 127 0.61 0.67 -1.96
CA GLU A 127 0.18 1.13 -3.28
C GLU A 127 -1.32 1.44 -3.29
N VAL A 128 -1.70 2.42 -4.10
CA VAL A 128 -3.10 2.82 -4.26
C VAL A 128 -3.46 2.73 -5.73
N LEU A 129 -4.40 1.85 -6.01
CA LEU A 129 -4.87 1.53 -7.34
C LEU A 129 -6.36 1.84 -7.47
N GLY A 130 -6.79 2.20 -8.65
CA GLY A 130 -8.21 2.37 -8.96
C GLY A 130 -8.63 1.53 -10.15
N PHE A 131 -9.89 1.18 -10.20
CA PHE A 131 -10.48 0.52 -11.34
C PHE A 131 -11.83 1.15 -11.71
N THR A 132 -12.09 1.20 -13.01
CA THR A 132 -13.35 1.66 -13.57
C THR A 132 -13.57 1.07 -14.96
N THR A 133 -14.68 1.36 -15.57
CA THR A 133 -14.92 1.06 -16.97
C THR A 133 -14.65 2.31 -17.82
N LYS A 134 -13.98 2.16 -18.96
CA LYS A 134 -13.64 3.26 -19.84
C LYS A 134 -14.87 3.88 -20.51
N THR A 135 -15.86 3.04 -20.80
CA THR A 135 -17.11 3.44 -21.43
C THR A 135 -18.30 2.85 -20.65
N TRP A 136 -19.40 3.58 -20.60
CA TRP A 136 -20.60 3.18 -19.85
C TRP A 136 -21.18 1.84 -20.33
N LYS A 137 -21.31 1.63 -21.64
CA LYS A 137 -21.99 0.45 -22.22
C LYS A 137 -21.10 -0.29 -23.20
N GLY A 138 -20.08 -0.98 -22.70
CA GLY A 138 -19.23 -1.82 -23.54
C GLY A 138 -17.89 -1.15 -23.86
N GLY A 139 -17.51 -1.11 -25.12
CA GLY A 139 -16.21 -0.68 -25.61
C GLY A 139 -15.79 -1.52 -26.79
N LYS A 140 -14.52 -1.46 -27.20
CA LYS A 140 -14.00 -2.17 -28.36
C LYS A 140 -14.36 -3.68 -28.36
N ALA A 141 -14.31 -4.32 -27.20
CA ALA A 141 -14.67 -5.75 -27.07
C ALA A 141 -16.15 -6.01 -27.42
N ARG A 142 -17.06 -5.12 -27.02
CA ARG A 142 -18.46 -5.23 -27.39
C ARG A 142 -18.70 -4.99 -28.88
N ASP A 143 -18.00 -4.02 -29.45
CA ASP A 143 -18.11 -3.70 -30.89
C ASP A 143 -17.65 -4.90 -31.74
N THR A 144 -16.57 -5.55 -31.33
CA THR A 144 -16.08 -6.79 -31.97
C THR A 144 -17.09 -7.92 -31.84
N TRP A 145 -17.64 -8.13 -30.63
CA TRP A 145 -18.68 -9.15 -30.40
C TRP A 145 -19.94 -8.93 -31.25
N ILE A 146 -20.36 -7.68 -31.45
CA ILE A 146 -21.48 -7.35 -32.32
C ILE A 146 -21.15 -7.67 -33.78
N LYS A 147 -19.93 -7.33 -34.24
CA LYS A 147 -19.46 -7.62 -35.59
C LYS A 147 -19.36 -9.13 -35.88
N GLU A 148 -19.06 -9.93 -34.87
CA GLU A 148 -18.96 -11.39 -34.94
C GLU A 148 -20.32 -12.12 -34.78
N ASN A 149 -21.45 -11.43 -35.04
CA ASN A 149 -22.80 -11.98 -34.91
C ASN A 149 -23.17 -12.50 -33.49
N LYS A 150 -22.64 -11.87 -32.43
CA LYS A 150 -22.99 -12.12 -31.03
C LYS A 150 -22.86 -13.59 -30.62
N PRO A 151 -21.64 -14.17 -30.63
CA PRO A 151 -21.43 -15.55 -30.20
C PRO A 151 -22.02 -15.79 -28.80
N LYS A 152 -22.44 -17.03 -28.52
CA LYS A 152 -23.14 -17.37 -27.26
C LYS A 152 -22.35 -17.13 -25.98
N LEU A 153 -21.01 -17.14 -26.05
CA LEU A 153 -20.11 -16.92 -24.93
C LEU A 153 -19.25 -15.67 -25.17
N PRO A 154 -19.79 -14.46 -24.93
CA PRO A 154 -19.11 -13.22 -25.29
C PRO A 154 -17.89 -12.88 -24.39
N GLY A 155 -17.72 -13.55 -23.25
CA GLY A 155 -16.73 -13.14 -22.27
C GLY A 155 -17.01 -11.75 -21.69
N ARG A 156 -15.96 -10.99 -21.39
CA ARG A 156 -16.08 -9.63 -20.86
C ARG A 156 -16.25 -8.62 -21.99
N LEU A 157 -17.39 -7.95 -22.04
CA LEU A 157 -17.72 -6.94 -23.05
C LEU A 157 -17.32 -5.50 -22.64
N ASN A 158 -17.09 -5.26 -21.35
CA ASN A 158 -16.71 -3.93 -20.86
C ASN A 158 -15.20 -3.73 -20.91
N GLU A 159 -14.76 -2.59 -21.43
CA GLU A 159 -13.35 -2.18 -21.43
C GLU A 159 -12.99 -1.63 -20.05
N LEU A 160 -12.05 -2.30 -19.35
CA LEU A 160 -11.59 -1.87 -18.04
C LEU A 160 -10.52 -0.78 -18.15
N LEU A 161 -10.55 0.13 -17.20
CA LEU A 161 -9.52 1.12 -16.98
C LEU A 161 -8.94 0.93 -15.58
N HIS A 162 -7.65 0.67 -15.51
CA HIS A 162 -6.89 0.58 -14.27
C HIS A 162 -6.07 1.85 -14.11
N ILE A 163 -6.16 2.45 -12.92
CA ILE A 163 -5.54 3.73 -12.59
C ILE A 163 -4.54 3.50 -11.47
N ILE A 164 -3.31 3.98 -11.64
CA ILE A 164 -2.29 3.95 -10.60
C ILE A 164 -2.26 5.34 -9.96
N TYR A 165 -2.70 5.44 -8.72
CA TYR A 165 -2.63 6.66 -7.91
C TYR A 165 -1.30 6.79 -7.19
N LYS A 166 -0.80 5.69 -6.62
CA LYS A 166 0.45 5.64 -5.88
C LYS A 166 1.13 4.30 -6.07
N ASN A 167 2.38 4.32 -6.44
CA ASN A 167 3.23 3.13 -6.46
C ASN A 167 3.72 2.79 -5.04
N ALA A 168 4.03 1.53 -4.79
CA ALA A 168 4.51 1.03 -3.50
C ALA A 168 5.77 1.76 -3.00
N ASP A 169 6.70 2.08 -3.91
CA ASP A 169 7.98 2.72 -3.56
C ASP A 169 7.90 4.27 -3.47
N ALA A 170 6.82 4.87 -3.93
CA ALA A 170 6.62 6.31 -3.84
C ALA A 170 6.07 6.70 -2.46
N PRO A 171 6.65 7.67 -1.73
CA PRO A 171 6.10 8.11 -0.46
C PRO A 171 4.78 8.88 -0.67
N VAL A 172 3.84 8.74 0.28
CA VAL A 172 2.52 9.40 0.25
C VAL A 172 2.65 10.92 0.07
N ARG A 173 3.66 11.54 0.67
CA ARG A 173 3.90 12.99 0.58
C ARG A 173 4.19 13.48 -0.84
N ARG A 174 4.74 12.62 -1.71
CA ARG A 174 5.03 12.95 -3.11
C ARG A 174 3.84 12.70 -4.04
N THR A 175 2.84 11.97 -3.58
CA THR A 175 1.66 11.65 -4.38
C THR A 175 0.73 12.85 -4.42
N LYS A 176 0.73 13.60 -5.51
CA LYS A 176 -0.15 14.75 -5.73
C LYS A 176 -1.54 14.34 -6.18
N THR A 177 -1.65 13.17 -6.76
CA THR A 177 -2.87 12.62 -7.32
C THR A 177 -3.74 11.97 -6.26
N VAL A 178 -5.00 12.30 -6.27
CA VAL A 178 -6.02 11.78 -5.37
C VAL A 178 -7.10 11.12 -6.20
N SER A 179 -7.70 10.05 -5.70
CA SER A 179 -8.80 9.32 -6.36
C SER A 179 -10.01 10.20 -6.75
N TYR A 180 -10.01 11.44 -6.32
CA TYR A 180 -10.98 12.48 -6.64
C TYR A 180 -11.00 12.96 -8.09
N THR A 181 -9.88 12.83 -8.78
CA THR A 181 -9.66 13.50 -10.07
C THR A 181 -10.45 12.90 -11.23
N HIS A 182 -11.18 11.82 -10.99
CA HIS A 182 -11.80 11.03 -12.03
C HIS A 182 -13.32 11.10 -12.12
N LEU A 183 -13.94 12.03 -11.43
CA LEU A 183 -15.38 12.07 -11.31
C LEU A 183 -16.04 13.27 -12.02
N ARG A 184 -15.45 13.66 -13.13
CA ARG A 184 -16.18 14.47 -14.12
C ARG A 184 -16.97 13.62 -15.08
#